data_0b88463c818799bf5c53e9b17a1a4f40
#
_entry.id   0b88463c818799bf5c53e9b17a1a4f40
#
_cell.length_a   1.000
_cell.length_b   1.000
_cell.length_c   1.000
_cell.angle_alpha   90.00
_cell.angle_beta   90.00
_cell.angle_gamma   90.00
#
_symmetry.space_group_name_H-M   'P 1'
#
loop_
_entity.id
_entity.type
_entity.pdbx_description
1 polymer ?
#
loop_
_entity_poly.entity_id
_entity_poly.type
_entity_poly.pdbx_seq_one_letter_code
_entity_poly.pdbx_strand_id
1 'polypeptide(L)' 'MRTPNILTIAGSDSGGGAGIQADLKTIMALDGYGMSVITALTAQNGLGVTGIHAPEPEFVVLQ' A
#
# COMPACT_ATOMS: atom_id res chain seq x y z
N MET A 1 -4.47 11.90 23.75
CA MET A 1 -3.28 11.59 22.93
C MET A 1 -3.70 11.57 21.46
N ARG A 2 -2.95 12.23 20.60
CA ARG A 2 -3.26 12.22 19.16
C ARG A 2 -2.76 10.94 18.51
N THR A 3 -3.59 10.38 17.65
CA THR A 3 -3.18 9.30 16.78
C THR A 3 -2.33 9.88 15.64
N PRO A 4 -1.10 9.41 15.44
CA PRO A 4 -0.28 9.92 14.34
C PRO A 4 -0.86 9.52 12.99
N ASN A 5 -0.82 10.46 12.04
CA ASN A 5 -1.18 10.21 10.65
C ASN A 5 0.07 9.72 9.91
N ILE A 6 -0.01 8.56 9.30
CA ILE A 6 1.13 7.92 8.63
C ILE A 6 0.73 7.58 7.21
N LEU A 7 1.51 8.07 6.25
CA LEU A 7 1.30 7.80 4.83
C LEU A 7 2.28 6.73 4.36
N THR A 8 1.76 5.70 3.72
CA THR A 8 2.57 4.76 2.96
C THR A 8 2.45 5.05 1.47
N ILE A 9 3.58 5.04 0.77
CA ILE A 9 3.65 5.20 -0.68
C ILE A 9 4.27 3.93 -1.24
N ALA A 10 3.43 3.05 -1.77
CA ALA A 10 3.89 1.73 -2.18
C ALA A 10 2.91 1.10 -3.18
N GLY A 11 3.28 -0.06 -3.69
CA GLY A 11 2.39 -0.87 -4.51
C GLY A 11 1.34 -1.58 -3.68
N SER A 12 0.29 -2.04 -4.35
CA SER A 12 -0.75 -2.88 -3.75
C SER A 12 -0.41 -4.34 -3.98
N ASP A 13 -0.36 -5.13 -2.92
CA ASP A 13 -0.23 -6.57 -2.97
C ASP A 13 -1.60 -7.22 -2.82
N SER A 14 -2.12 -7.79 -3.90
CA SER A 14 -3.42 -8.48 -3.85
C SER A 14 -3.42 -9.70 -2.94
N GLY A 15 -2.25 -10.26 -2.63
CA GLY A 15 -2.09 -11.34 -1.66
C GLY A 15 -2.07 -10.88 -0.21
N GLY A 16 -1.92 -9.58 0.03
CA GLY A 16 -2.02 -8.98 1.37
C GLY A 16 -0.76 -9.07 2.23
N GLY A 17 0.32 -9.69 1.76
CA GLY A 17 1.52 -9.94 2.55
C GLY A 17 2.62 -8.89 2.41
N ALA A 18 2.46 -7.94 1.50
CA ALA A 18 3.46 -6.90 1.21
C ALA A 18 2.76 -5.60 0.82
N GLY A 19 3.51 -4.61 0.35
CA GLY A 19 2.98 -3.35 -0.14
C GLY A 19 2.16 -2.58 0.88
N ILE A 20 1.17 -1.83 0.39
CA ILE A 20 0.32 -1.01 1.28
C ILE A 20 -0.44 -1.86 2.30
N GLN A 21 -0.79 -3.08 1.95
CA GLN A 21 -1.54 -3.95 2.86
C GLN A 21 -0.71 -4.28 4.09
N ALA A 22 0.55 -4.65 3.92
CA ALA A 22 1.46 -4.91 5.05
C ALA A 22 1.71 -3.65 5.86
N ASP A 23 1.92 -2.52 5.19
CA ASP A 23 2.18 -1.24 5.85
C ASP A 23 0.99 -0.79 6.68
N LEU A 24 -0.23 -0.85 6.11
CA LEU A 24 -1.44 -0.43 6.81
C LEU A 24 -1.73 -1.32 8.02
N LYS A 25 -1.49 -2.63 7.92
CA LYS A 25 -1.63 -3.54 9.05
C LYS A 25 -0.67 -3.19 10.18
N THR A 26 0.58 -2.88 9.83
CA THR A 26 1.60 -2.49 10.81
C THR A 26 1.26 -1.15 11.46
N ILE A 27 0.84 -0.17 10.66
CA ILE A 27 0.45 1.14 11.15
C ILE A 27 -0.71 1.00 12.15
N MET A 28 -1.72 0.21 11.81
CA MET A 28 -2.87 -0.02 12.70
C MET A 28 -2.46 -0.74 13.97
N ALA A 29 -1.58 -1.74 13.88
CA ALA A 29 -1.10 -2.48 15.04
C ALA A 29 -0.34 -1.58 16.02
N LEU A 30 0.24 -0.48 15.54
CA LEU A 30 0.96 0.49 16.35
C LEU A 30 0.12 1.73 16.68
N ASP A 31 -1.20 1.63 16.53
CA ASP A 31 -2.16 2.70 16.84
C ASP A 31 -2.01 3.95 15.97
N GLY A 32 -1.51 3.81 14.74
CA GLY A 32 -1.45 4.89 13.77
C GLY A 32 -2.71 4.97 12.92
N TYR A 33 -2.94 6.13 12.33
CA TYR A 33 -3.97 6.32 11.30
C TYR A 33 -3.29 6.19 9.93
N GLY A 34 -3.61 5.11 9.21
CA GLY A 34 -2.95 4.79 7.95
C GLY A 34 -3.62 5.44 6.76
N MET A 35 -2.80 6.04 5.90
CA MET A 35 -3.21 6.58 4.61
C MET A 35 -2.28 5.98 3.55
N SER A 36 -2.72 5.94 2.29
CA SER A 36 -1.92 5.30 1.25
C SER A 36 -1.96 6.06 -0.06
N VAL A 37 -0.80 6.02 -0.74
CA VAL A 37 -0.66 6.37 -2.14
C VAL A 37 -0.19 5.11 -2.86
N ILE A 38 -0.95 4.67 -3.88
CA ILE A 38 -0.67 3.43 -4.58
C ILE A 38 0.14 3.73 -5.84
N THR A 39 1.31 3.10 -5.94
CA THR A 39 2.25 3.32 -7.06
C THR A 39 2.15 2.24 -8.12
N ALA A 40 1.59 1.09 -7.79
CA ALA A 40 1.34 -0.01 -8.72
C ALA A 40 0.29 -0.94 -8.13
N LEU A 41 -0.47 -1.57 -8.99
CA LEU A 41 -1.38 -2.65 -8.62
C LEU A 41 -0.76 -3.96 -9.07
N THR A 42 -0.81 -4.98 -8.23
CA THR A 42 -0.28 -6.29 -8.60
C THR A 42 -1.38 -7.35 -8.52
N ALA A 43 -1.25 -8.34 -9.39
CA ALA A 43 -1.97 -9.59 -9.27
C ALA A 43 -0.98 -10.61 -8.74
N GLN A 44 -1.02 -10.88 -7.45
CA GLN A 44 -0.06 -11.78 -6.82
C GLN A 44 -0.67 -12.54 -5.65
N ASN A 45 0.03 -13.62 -5.28
CA ASN A 45 -0.29 -14.45 -4.12
C ASN A 45 1.02 -15.00 -3.54
N GLY A 46 0.94 -15.97 -2.64
CA GLY A 46 2.12 -16.58 -2.03
C GLY A 46 3.06 -17.31 -3.00
N LEU A 47 2.62 -17.56 -4.24
CA LEU A 47 3.42 -18.24 -5.26
C LEU A 47 4.17 -17.28 -6.19
N GLY A 48 3.75 -16.02 -6.24
CA GLY A 48 4.44 -15.02 -7.06
C GLY A 48 3.51 -13.96 -7.64
N VAL A 49 4.10 -13.09 -8.44
CA VAL A 49 3.41 -12.00 -9.13
C VAL A 49 3.08 -12.43 -10.54
N THR A 50 1.79 -12.37 -10.92
CA THR A 50 1.33 -12.73 -12.27
C THR A 50 1.04 -11.54 -13.15
N GLY A 51 0.95 -10.34 -12.60
CA GLY A 51 0.71 -9.13 -13.38
C GLY A 51 0.93 -7.87 -12.56
N ILE A 52 1.31 -6.80 -13.25
CA ILE A 52 1.53 -5.48 -12.65
C ILE A 52 0.86 -4.43 -13.52
N HIS A 53 0.11 -3.53 -12.88
CA HIS A 53 -0.49 -2.38 -13.53
C HIS A 53 -0.03 -1.13 -12.76
N ALA A 54 0.75 -0.27 -13.42
CA ALA A 54 1.29 0.93 -12.80
C ALA A 54 0.47 2.15 -13.24
N PRO A 55 -0.10 2.93 -12.30
CA PRO A 55 -0.69 4.21 -12.65
C PRO A 55 0.40 5.17 -13.14
N GLU A 56 0.00 6.14 -13.95
CA GLU A 56 0.91 7.16 -14.45
C GLU A 56 1.44 8.03 -13.30
N PRO A 57 2.67 8.57 -13.42
CA PRO A 57 3.26 9.37 -12.34
C PRO A 57 2.38 10.53 -11.88
N GLU A 58 1.67 11.17 -12.79
CA GLU A 58 0.77 12.28 -12.46
C GLU A 58 -0.35 11.82 -11.54
N PHE A 59 -0.84 10.60 -11.72
CA PHE A 59 -1.89 10.07 -10.87
C PHE A 59 -1.37 9.69 -9.48
N VAL A 60 -0.13 9.21 -9.42
CA VAL A 60 0.52 8.93 -8.13
C VAL A 60 0.63 10.22 -7.32
N VAL A 61 1.04 11.31 -7.97
CA VAL A 61 1.14 12.62 -7.30
C VAL A 61 -0.23 13.14 -6.88
N LEU A 62 -1.26 12.88 -7.70
CA LEU A 62 -2.62 13.34 -7.42
C LEU A 62 -3.22 12.71 -6.16
N GLN A 63 -2.86 11.48 -5.86
CA GLN A 63 -3.36 10.81 -4.66
C GLN A 63 -2.86 11.53 -3.40
#